data_8a4883ce32a904a1464ee1a4c7556fef
#
_entry.id   8a4883ce32a904a1464ee1a4c7556fef
#
_cell.length_a   1.000
_cell.length_b   1.000
_cell.length_c   1.000
_cell.angle_alpha   90.00
_cell.angle_beta   90.00
_cell.angle_gamma   90.00
#
_symmetry.space_group_name_H-M   'P 1'
#
loop_
_entity.id
_entity.type
_entity.pdbx_description
1 polymer ?
#
loop_
_entity_poly.entity_id
_entity_poly.type
_entity_poly.pdbx_seq_one_letter_code
_entity_poly.pdbx_strand_id
1 'polypeptide(L)'
;MTASRRRIRRLLIVTLLLCAAAGAATWYGLRAYHNITGVKEEVIPTAKVVRGDVVLDVTSRGELRGGNPELLFAPATGGLDMHLTSLKTTGEPIKKDEVVAEFDTTEQEYKLKEAEADLAEAEAHLAQAKAQNEAQDEEDRYALQKAENDVRLADLDVRKNPLLPAISAKENTLALEGAKDHLTQLQHNLANRKATNQAAIAIQEAARGKSESQAKTARQNIEAMTLKAHRDGYVSVRQNSGGNINFFGMVLPLFQVGDLVRPGMAVAEIPDLTSWEIRANIGELDSGHIAVGQKAVTSIVALPGHPFTGHVKEVGGTTGNPWNRHFECKISIDSPAPELRPGMSANVVITTDEMKGVLSLPAQALFDRDGRSFVYIQSGAGFTAKDVTLVRRNEMRVVVTGVDEGQLVALANPTDLTKKKAAGGALQALPK
;
A
#
# COMPACT_ATOMS: atom_id res chain seq x y z
N MET A 1 30.58 3.76 113.03
CA MET A 1 30.75 2.73 112.04
C MET A 1 29.49 2.57 111.14
N THR A 2 28.89 3.63 110.63
CA THR A 2 27.61 3.55 109.88
C THR A 2 27.63 4.19 108.45
N ALA A 3 28.68 4.84 108.02
CA ALA A 3 28.74 5.52 106.74
C ALA A 3 29.32 4.64 105.59
N SER A 4 30.12 3.61 105.92
CA SER A 4 30.73 2.73 104.90
C SER A 4 29.76 1.73 104.28
N ARG A 5 28.80 1.18 105.03
CA ARG A 5 27.83 0.18 104.51
C ARG A 5 26.83 0.77 103.56
N ARG A 6 26.52 2.08 103.65
CA ARG A 6 25.63 2.73 102.67
C ARG A 6 26.24 2.99 101.31
N ARG A 7 27.56 3.25 101.26
CA ARG A 7 28.29 3.42 99.98
C ARG A 7 28.48 2.10 99.25
N ILE A 8 28.74 1.01 99.96
CA ILE A 8 28.87 -0.33 99.35
C ILE A 8 27.52 -0.82 98.81
N ARG A 9 26.41 -0.60 99.52
CA ARG A 9 25.07 -0.95 99.01
C ARG A 9 24.69 -0.13 97.80
N ARG A 10 25.02 1.14 97.69
CA ARG A 10 24.79 1.98 96.51
C ARG A 10 25.64 1.53 95.32
N LEU A 11 26.89 1.14 95.57
CA LEU A 11 27.75 0.61 94.49
C LEU A 11 27.28 -0.72 93.97
N LEU A 12 26.77 -1.64 94.79
CA LEU A 12 26.20 -2.90 94.43
C LEU A 12 24.87 -2.72 93.64
N ILE A 13 24.05 -1.74 94.02
CA ILE A 13 22.79 -1.45 93.24
C ILE A 13 23.14 -0.85 91.89
N VAL A 14 24.12 0.02 91.77
CA VAL A 14 24.56 0.62 90.52
C VAL A 14 25.17 -0.42 89.56
N THR A 15 25.99 -1.36 90.11
CA THR A 15 26.56 -2.46 89.29
C THR A 15 25.48 -3.43 88.84
N LEU A 16 24.45 -3.74 89.67
CA LEU A 16 23.36 -4.60 89.27
C LEU A 16 22.46 -3.95 88.21
N LEU A 17 22.22 -2.63 88.33
CA LEU A 17 21.49 -1.88 87.28
C LEU A 17 22.28 -1.78 85.96
N LEU A 18 23.63 -1.62 86.02
CA LEU A 18 24.45 -1.64 84.81
C LEU A 18 24.48 -3.01 84.13
N CYS A 19 24.57 -4.11 84.93
CA CYS A 19 24.45 -5.45 84.36
C CYS A 19 23.08 -5.74 83.76
N ALA A 20 22.01 -5.28 84.36
CA ALA A 20 20.68 -5.39 83.84
C ALA A 20 20.48 -4.56 82.56
N ALA A 21 21.04 -3.36 82.53
CA ALA A 21 21.02 -2.52 81.34
C ALA A 21 21.85 -3.12 80.15
N ALA A 22 23.05 -3.68 80.49
CA ALA A 22 23.87 -4.38 79.50
C ALA A 22 23.17 -5.66 78.99
N GLY A 23 22.47 -6.43 79.84
CA GLY A 23 21.67 -7.60 79.47
C GLY A 23 20.49 -7.24 78.59
N ALA A 24 19.79 -6.15 78.91
CA ALA A 24 18.70 -5.63 78.07
C ALA A 24 19.19 -5.12 76.71
N ALA A 25 20.33 -4.42 76.69
CA ALA A 25 20.91 -3.93 75.43
C ALA A 25 21.39 -5.07 74.55
N THR A 26 22.01 -6.12 75.12
CA THR A 26 22.41 -7.32 74.32
C THR A 26 21.18 -8.11 73.85
N TRP A 27 20.10 -8.25 74.66
CA TRP A 27 18.90 -8.90 74.28
C TRP A 27 18.12 -8.14 73.19
N TYR A 28 18.05 -6.80 73.31
CA TYR A 28 17.47 -5.95 72.25
C TYR A 28 18.32 -5.91 71.01
N GLY A 29 19.65 -5.89 71.14
CA GLY A 29 20.60 -5.95 70.00
C GLY A 29 20.50 -7.28 69.24
N LEU A 30 20.41 -8.40 69.94
CA LEU A 30 20.17 -9.73 69.35
C LEU A 30 18.79 -9.84 68.67
N ARG A 31 17.79 -9.25 69.28
CA ARG A 31 16.43 -9.24 68.71
C ARG A 31 16.33 -8.34 67.48
N ALA A 32 16.98 -7.17 67.52
CA ALA A 32 17.07 -6.29 66.35
C ALA A 32 17.87 -6.94 65.23
N TYR A 33 18.99 -7.59 65.55
CA TYR A 33 19.82 -8.34 64.61
C TYR A 33 19.02 -9.48 63.92
N HIS A 34 18.22 -10.25 64.70
CA HIS A 34 17.34 -11.30 64.14
C HIS A 34 16.21 -10.74 63.27
N ASN A 35 15.69 -9.57 63.60
CA ASN A 35 14.66 -8.90 62.78
C ASN A 35 15.23 -8.27 61.48
N ILE A 36 16.49 -7.84 61.49
CA ILE A 36 17.18 -7.27 60.32
C ILE A 36 17.77 -8.35 59.41
N THR A 37 18.22 -9.46 59.98
CA THR A 37 18.78 -10.61 59.24
C THR A 37 17.74 -11.69 58.91
N GLY A 38 16.46 -11.45 59.25
CA GLY A 38 15.35 -12.31 58.84
C GLY A 38 15.29 -12.32 57.32
N VAL A 39 15.95 -13.34 56.70
CA VAL A 39 15.87 -13.64 55.29
C VAL A 39 14.39 -13.81 54.96
N LYS A 40 13.79 -12.81 54.31
CA LYS A 40 12.48 -13.00 53.66
C LYS A 40 12.64 -14.23 52.79
N GLU A 41 11.97 -15.29 53.11
CA GLU A 41 11.87 -16.45 52.26
C GLU A 41 11.16 -15.95 50.97
N GLU A 42 11.92 -15.78 49.92
CA GLU A 42 11.43 -15.34 48.63
C GLU A 42 10.58 -16.52 48.13
N VAL A 43 9.26 -16.43 48.34
CA VAL A 43 8.32 -17.46 47.96
C VAL A 43 8.27 -17.45 46.43
N ILE A 44 8.74 -18.55 45.83
CA ILE A 44 8.63 -18.76 44.38
C ILE A 44 7.17 -18.79 43.99
N PRO A 45 6.68 -17.84 43.16
CA PRO A 45 5.31 -17.87 42.74
C PRO A 45 5.04 -19.16 41.95
N THR A 46 3.91 -19.80 42.24
CA THR A 46 3.50 -21.04 41.60
C THR A 46 2.16 -20.87 40.90
N ALA A 47 1.94 -21.65 39.85
CA ALA A 47 0.66 -21.76 39.16
C ALA A 47 0.22 -23.23 39.12
N LYS A 48 -1.09 -23.46 39.07
CA LYS A 48 -1.66 -24.79 38.87
C LYS A 48 -1.70 -25.16 37.40
N VAL A 49 -1.36 -26.40 37.06
CA VAL A 49 -1.71 -27.01 35.79
C VAL A 49 -3.21 -27.24 35.76
N VAL A 50 -3.85 -26.66 34.75
CA VAL A 50 -5.31 -26.72 34.60
C VAL A 50 -5.64 -27.51 33.33
N ARG A 51 -6.62 -28.43 33.48
CA ARG A 51 -7.23 -29.08 32.31
C ARG A 51 -8.47 -28.30 31.93
N GLY A 52 -8.58 -27.94 30.68
CA GLY A 52 -9.75 -27.22 30.17
C GLY A 52 -9.65 -26.92 28.71
N ASP A 53 -10.63 -26.19 28.22
CA ASP A 53 -10.61 -25.67 26.85
C ASP A 53 -9.70 -24.43 26.81
N VAL A 54 -8.77 -24.43 25.90
CA VAL A 54 -7.79 -23.36 25.72
C VAL A 54 -7.99 -22.78 24.35
N VAL A 55 -8.31 -21.48 24.32
CA VAL A 55 -8.31 -20.66 23.13
C VAL A 55 -6.96 -19.97 23.06
N LEU A 56 -6.25 -20.16 21.97
CA LEU A 56 -4.97 -19.51 21.70
C LEU A 56 -5.21 -18.33 20.78
N ASP A 57 -5.01 -17.15 21.32
CA ASP A 57 -5.22 -15.91 20.62
C ASP A 57 -3.89 -15.20 20.37
N VAL A 58 -3.79 -14.55 19.22
CA VAL A 58 -2.71 -13.61 18.88
C VAL A 58 -3.30 -12.21 18.90
N THR A 59 -2.72 -11.35 19.73
CA THR A 59 -3.13 -9.94 19.81
C THR A 59 -2.16 -9.06 19.03
N SER A 60 -2.71 -8.20 18.20
CA SER A 60 -1.90 -7.26 17.42
C SER A 60 -2.57 -5.89 17.31
N ARG A 61 -1.74 -4.90 16.96
CA ARG A 61 -2.23 -3.57 16.60
C ARG A 61 -2.20 -3.40 15.10
N GLY A 62 -3.21 -2.70 14.59
CA GLY A 62 -3.34 -2.42 13.17
C GLY A 62 -3.96 -1.06 12.92
N GLU A 63 -4.05 -0.74 11.66
CA GLU A 63 -4.67 0.46 11.13
C GLU A 63 -5.85 0.07 10.25
N LEU A 64 -6.98 0.74 10.45
CA LEU A 64 -8.18 0.59 9.63
C LEU A 64 -7.97 1.27 8.28
N ARG A 65 -8.19 0.53 7.20
CA ARG A 65 -8.15 1.03 5.83
C ARG A 65 -9.39 0.60 5.07
N GLY A 66 -9.81 1.42 4.10
CA GLY A 66 -10.78 0.96 3.11
C GLY A 66 -10.14 -0.09 2.22
N GLY A 67 -10.89 -1.14 1.89
CA GLY A 67 -10.42 -2.15 0.93
C GLY A 67 -10.40 -1.60 -0.48
N ASN A 68 -9.52 -2.13 -1.34
CA ASN A 68 -9.40 -1.76 -2.76
C ASN A 68 -9.43 -0.24 -3.02
N PRO A 69 -8.46 0.53 -2.52
CA PRO A 69 -8.43 1.97 -2.74
C PRO A 69 -8.28 2.28 -4.23
N GLU A 70 -9.03 3.27 -4.70
CA GLU A 70 -8.82 3.87 -6.01
C GLU A 70 -7.60 4.77 -5.94
N LEU A 71 -6.58 4.48 -6.73
CA LEU A 71 -5.37 5.28 -6.83
C LEU A 71 -5.52 6.31 -7.94
N LEU A 72 -5.31 7.58 -7.61
CA LEU A 72 -5.31 8.68 -8.56
C LEU A 72 -3.87 9.00 -8.97
N PHE A 73 -3.56 8.69 -10.22
CA PHE A 73 -2.22 8.84 -10.78
C PHE A 73 -2.10 10.14 -11.56
N ALA A 74 -0.96 10.79 -11.44
CA ALA A 74 -0.57 11.89 -12.32
C ALA A 74 -0.54 11.42 -13.79
N PRO A 75 -1.15 12.16 -14.73
CA PRO A 75 -1.29 11.73 -16.12
C PRO A 75 0.05 11.68 -16.85
N ALA A 76 0.14 10.80 -17.85
CA ALA A 76 1.32 10.66 -18.72
C ALA A 76 1.23 11.63 -19.90
N THR A 77 1.51 12.91 -19.69
CA THR A 77 1.37 13.99 -20.68
C THR A 77 2.62 14.31 -21.51
N GLY A 78 3.50 13.33 -21.70
CA GLY A 78 4.69 13.49 -22.54
C GLY A 78 6.02 13.63 -21.81
N GLY A 79 6.11 13.22 -20.56
CA GLY A 79 7.38 12.97 -19.86
C GLY A 79 7.94 14.14 -19.05
N LEU A 80 7.23 15.24 -18.93
CA LEU A 80 7.62 16.38 -18.09
C LEU A 80 7.01 16.26 -16.70
N ASP A 81 7.74 16.73 -15.69
CA ASP A 81 7.25 16.88 -14.33
C ASP A 81 6.17 17.98 -14.30
N MET A 82 5.11 17.77 -13.54
CA MET A 82 3.95 18.66 -13.48
C MET A 82 3.86 19.32 -12.11
N HIS A 83 3.49 20.60 -12.06
CA HIS A 83 3.22 21.29 -10.81
C HIS A 83 1.77 21.07 -10.37
N LEU A 84 1.59 20.72 -9.09
CA LEU A 84 0.29 20.54 -8.46
C LEU A 84 -0.28 21.94 -8.10
N THR A 85 -1.40 22.33 -8.72
CA THR A 85 -2.03 23.64 -8.50
C THR A 85 -3.15 23.60 -7.47
N SER A 86 -3.83 22.44 -7.36
CA SER A 86 -4.91 22.22 -6.40
C SER A 86 -4.84 20.78 -5.88
N LEU A 87 -5.12 20.59 -4.58
CA LEU A 87 -5.18 19.27 -3.94
C LEU A 87 -6.13 19.33 -2.76
N LYS A 88 -7.08 18.41 -2.70
CA LYS A 88 -7.94 18.16 -1.54
C LYS A 88 -7.14 17.66 -0.35
N THR A 89 -7.57 18.02 0.85
CA THR A 89 -6.87 17.61 2.08
C THR A 89 -7.22 16.17 2.49
N THR A 90 -6.28 15.51 3.17
CA THR A 90 -6.54 14.17 3.70
C THR A 90 -7.70 14.17 4.69
N GLY A 91 -8.65 13.25 4.52
CA GLY A 91 -9.85 13.13 5.33
C GLY A 91 -11.03 13.96 4.84
N GLU A 92 -10.88 14.75 3.80
CA GLU A 92 -11.97 15.52 3.18
C GLU A 92 -12.94 14.58 2.44
N PRO A 93 -14.26 14.69 2.68
CA PRO A 93 -15.23 13.87 1.96
C PRO A 93 -15.32 14.33 0.51
N ILE A 94 -15.45 13.37 -0.39
CA ILE A 94 -15.55 13.60 -1.82
C ILE A 94 -16.64 12.77 -2.45
N LYS A 95 -17.31 13.31 -3.45
CA LYS A 95 -18.32 12.64 -4.26
C LYS A 95 -17.73 12.22 -5.61
N LYS A 96 -18.39 11.25 -6.22
CA LYS A 96 -18.09 10.84 -7.58
C LYS A 96 -18.07 12.04 -8.53
N ASP A 97 -17.11 12.05 -9.46
CA ASP A 97 -16.83 13.10 -10.46
C ASP A 97 -16.37 14.46 -9.88
N GLU A 98 -16.18 14.57 -8.57
CA GLU A 98 -15.61 15.76 -7.94
C GLU A 98 -14.08 15.79 -8.11
N VAL A 99 -13.52 16.99 -8.24
CA VAL A 99 -12.09 17.21 -8.45
C VAL A 99 -11.33 16.96 -7.15
N VAL A 100 -10.29 16.12 -7.23
CA VAL A 100 -9.38 15.77 -6.13
C VAL A 100 -8.07 16.56 -6.22
N ALA A 101 -7.51 16.66 -7.44
CA ALA A 101 -6.26 17.34 -7.68
C ALA A 101 -6.26 17.96 -9.10
N GLU A 102 -5.55 19.07 -9.26
CA GLU A 102 -5.35 19.72 -10.53
C GLU A 102 -3.86 20.05 -10.72
N PHE A 103 -3.40 19.92 -11.95
CA PHE A 103 -2.05 20.26 -12.36
C PHE A 103 -2.04 21.52 -13.23
N ASP A 104 -0.89 22.17 -13.34
CA ASP A 104 -0.69 23.32 -14.22
C ASP A 104 -0.83 22.91 -15.69
N THR A 105 -1.85 23.44 -16.36
CA THR A 105 -2.20 23.14 -17.76
C THR A 105 -1.49 24.03 -18.77
N THR A 106 -0.76 25.05 -18.34
CA THR A 106 -0.23 26.12 -19.20
C THR A 106 0.53 25.60 -20.41
N GLU A 107 1.44 24.64 -20.20
CA GLU A 107 2.22 24.05 -21.29
C GLU A 107 1.35 23.24 -22.26
N GLN A 108 0.37 22.50 -21.73
CA GLN A 108 -0.52 21.69 -22.58
C GLN A 108 -1.50 22.58 -23.37
N GLU A 109 -1.90 23.71 -22.83
CA GLU A 109 -2.70 24.72 -23.55
C GLU A 109 -1.93 25.33 -24.71
N TYR A 110 -0.64 25.59 -24.54
CA TYR A 110 0.21 26.02 -25.67
C TYR A 110 0.30 24.96 -26.75
N LYS A 111 0.53 23.69 -26.36
CA LYS A 111 0.55 22.55 -27.32
C LYS A 111 -0.78 22.37 -28.02
N LEU A 112 -1.90 22.60 -27.33
CA LEU A 112 -3.21 22.55 -27.95
C LEU A 112 -3.38 23.66 -29.01
N LYS A 113 -3.00 24.91 -28.68
CA LYS A 113 -3.08 26.03 -29.64
C LYS A 113 -2.20 25.79 -30.85
N GLU A 114 -1.00 25.26 -30.67
CA GLU A 114 -0.12 24.87 -31.78
C GLU A 114 -0.76 23.79 -32.65
N ALA A 115 -1.25 22.71 -32.04
CA ALA A 115 -1.91 21.64 -32.78
C ALA A 115 -3.21 22.07 -33.48
N GLU A 116 -3.96 23.01 -32.92
CA GLU A 116 -5.14 23.60 -33.54
C GLU A 116 -4.76 24.51 -34.74
N ALA A 117 -3.65 25.23 -34.64
CA ALA A 117 -3.13 26.02 -35.77
C ALA A 117 -2.67 25.10 -36.91
N ASP A 118 -1.92 24.03 -36.61
CA ASP A 118 -1.50 23.02 -37.59
C ASP A 118 -2.71 22.34 -38.25
N LEU A 119 -3.77 22.09 -37.51
CA LEU A 119 -5.01 21.52 -38.06
C LEU A 119 -5.67 22.50 -39.03
N ALA A 120 -5.78 23.77 -38.64
CA ALA A 120 -6.37 24.81 -39.49
C ALA A 120 -5.55 25.00 -40.79
N GLU A 121 -4.22 24.95 -40.73
CA GLU A 121 -3.35 24.98 -41.89
C GLU A 121 -3.57 23.76 -42.81
N ALA A 122 -3.61 22.55 -42.23
CA ALA A 122 -3.84 21.33 -42.99
C ALA A 122 -5.24 21.31 -43.65
N GLU A 123 -6.27 21.84 -42.98
CA GLU A 123 -7.62 22.01 -43.54
C GLU A 123 -7.64 23.01 -44.72
N ALA A 124 -6.90 24.13 -44.62
CA ALA A 124 -6.77 25.10 -45.69
C ALA A 124 -6.06 24.49 -46.90
N HIS A 125 -4.98 23.74 -46.72
CA HIS A 125 -4.28 23.01 -47.78
C HIS A 125 -5.15 21.98 -48.45
N LEU A 126 -5.95 21.23 -47.69
CA LEU A 126 -6.91 20.27 -48.26
C LEU A 126 -7.99 20.95 -49.07
N ALA A 127 -8.56 22.06 -48.56
CA ALA A 127 -9.54 22.84 -49.29
C ALA A 127 -8.98 23.40 -50.59
N GLN A 128 -7.74 23.94 -50.56
CA GLN A 128 -7.06 24.41 -51.77
C GLN A 128 -6.83 23.28 -52.79
N ALA A 129 -6.37 22.11 -52.34
CA ALA A 129 -6.14 20.97 -53.23
C ALA A 129 -7.45 20.49 -53.89
N LYS A 130 -8.54 20.46 -53.12
CA LYS A 130 -9.88 20.11 -53.63
C LYS A 130 -10.37 21.12 -54.68
N ALA A 131 -10.25 22.42 -54.40
CA ALA A 131 -10.64 23.45 -55.34
C ALA A 131 -9.82 23.44 -56.64
N GLN A 132 -8.50 23.22 -56.51
CA GLN A 132 -7.60 23.09 -57.71
C GLN A 132 -8.00 21.87 -58.54
N ASN A 133 -8.28 20.72 -57.88
CA ASN A 133 -8.72 19.54 -58.60
C ASN A 133 -10.06 19.76 -59.31
N GLU A 134 -11.03 20.41 -58.69
CA GLU A 134 -12.33 20.73 -59.28
C GLU A 134 -12.18 21.62 -60.51
N ALA A 135 -11.38 22.66 -60.44
CA ALA A 135 -11.08 23.53 -61.56
C ALA A 135 -10.41 22.73 -62.73
N GLN A 136 -9.47 21.85 -62.40
CA GLN A 136 -8.82 20.99 -63.42
C GLN A 136 -9.79 19.99 -64.04
N ASP A 137 -10.69 19.39 -63.23
CA ASP A 137 -11.70 18.46 -63.72
C ASP A 137 -12.67 19.15 -64.72
N GLU A 138 -13.01 20.42 -64.54
CA GLU A 138 -13.83 21.20 -65.50
C GLU A 138 -13.06 21.49 -66.77
N GLU A 139 -11.78 21.85 -66.71
CA GLU A 139 -10.94 22.03 -67.91
C GLU A 139 -10.79 20.73 -68.68
N ASP A 140 -10.54 19.63 -67.99
CA ASP A 140 -10.41 18.30 -68.55
C ASP A 140 -11.72 17.83 -69.23
N ARG A 141 -12.88 18.11 -68.62
CA ARG A 141 -14.21 17.84 -69.21
C ARG A 141 -14.42 18.59 -70.50
N TYR A 142 -14.06 19.90 -70.53
CA TYR A 142 -14.16 20.71 -71.72
C TYR A 142 -13.21 20.19 -72.84
N ALA A 143 -11.97 19.84 -72.51
CA ALA A 143 -11.01 19.28 -73.49
C ALA A 143 -11.52 17.95 -74.11
N LEU A 144 -12.07 17.07 -73.26
CA LEU A 144 -12.66 15.81 -73.70
C LEU A 144 -13.83 16.04 -74.68
N GLN A 145 -14.79 16.91 -74.32
CA GLN A 145 -15.94 17.23 -75.13
C GLN A 145 -15.51 17.82 -76.49
N LYS A 146 -14.49 18.67 -76.51
CA LYS A 146 -13.92 19.22 -77.72
C LYS A 146 -13.34 18.12 -78.63
N ALA A 147 -12.49 17.22 -78.10
CA ALA A 147 -11.89 16.11 -78.84
C ALA A 147 -12.97 15.15 -79.38
N GLU A 148 -14.02 14.87 -78.63
CA GLU A 148 -15.16 14.07 -79.09
C GLU A 148 -15.89 14.75 -80.26
N ASN A 149 -16.07 16.09 -80.21
CA ASN A 149 -16.67 16.84 -81.29
C ASN A 149 -15.81 16.85 -82.55
N ASP A 150 -14.47 16.98 -82.39
CA ASP A 150 -13.53 16.91 -83.51
C ASP A 150 -13.57 15.55 -84.22
N VAL A 151 -13.64 14.44 -83.46
CA VAL A 151 -13.83 13.11 -84.05
C VAL A 151 -15.18 13.04 -84.82
N ARG A 152 -16.27 13.61 -84.24
CA ARG A 152 -17.59 13.62 -84.88
C ARG A 152 -17.58 14.43 -86.18
N LEU A 153 -16.95 15.58 -86.24
CA LEU A 153 -16.79 16.41 -87.42
C LEU A 153 -15.97 15.67 -88.47
N ALA A 154 -14.83 15.07 -88.15
CA ALA A 154 -14.04 14.26 -89.09
C ALA A 154 -14.80 13.04 -89.66
N ASP A 155 -15.61 12.38 -88.82
CA ASP A 155 -16.49 11.28 -89.31
C ASP A 155 -17.51 11.78 -90.31
N LEU A 156 -18.17 12.94 -90.12
CA LEU A 156 -19.05 13.56 -91.09
C LEU A 156 -18.36 13.90 -92.39
N ASP A 157 -17.07 14.32 -92.36
CA ASP A 157 -16.33 14.59 -93.60
C ASP A 157 -15.96 13.29 -94.34
N VAL A 158 -15.63 12.20 -93.67
CA VAL A 158 -15.44 10.87 -94.26
C VAL A 158 -16.71 10.38 -94.94
N ARG A 159 -17.89 10.64 -94.45
CA ARG A 159 -19.18 10.26 -95.08
C ARG A 159 -19.37 10.94 -96.41
N LYS A 160 -18.70 12.04 -96.75
CA LYS A 160 -18.74 12.72 -98.04
C LYS A 160 -17.78 12.08 -99.09
N ASN A 161 -16.80 11.21 -98.63
CA ASN A 161 -15.78 10.61 -99.47
C ASN A 161 -16.28 9.96 -100.80
N PRO A 162 -17.43 9.31 -100.87
CA PRO A 162 -17.89 8.75 -102.15
C PRO A 162 -18.14 9.79 -103.22
N LEU A 163 -18.21 11.07 -102.89
CA LEU A 163 -18.44 12.21 -103.82
C LEU A 163 -17.16 13.01 -104.09
N LEU A 164 -16.05 12.62 -103.56
CA LEU A 164 -14.77 13.40 -103.56
C LEU A 164 -13.65 12.68 -104.36
N PRO A 165 -12.65 13.42 -104.87
CA PRO A 165 -11.47 12.82 -105.45
C PRO A 165 -10.70 11.91 -104.45
N ALA A 166 -10.01 10.85 -104.95
CA ALA A 166 -9.38 9.85 -104.15
C ALA A 166 -8.37 10.42 -103.17
N ILE A 167 -7.66 11.53 -103.47
CA ILE A 167 -6.69 12.21 -102.56
C ILE A 167 -7.43 12.83 -101.37
N SER A 168 -8.48 13.61 -101.64
CA SER A 168 -9.29 14.27 -100.56
C SER A 168 -10.02 13.25 -99.70
N ALA A 169 -10.50 12.13 -100.28
CA ALA A 169 -11.06 11.03 -99.52
C ALA A 169 -10.04 10.36 -98.56
N LYS A 170 -8.76 10.24 -99.03
CA LYS A 170 -7.73 9.70 -98.22
C LYS A 170 -7.33 10.69 -97.10
N GLU A 171 -7.29 12.00 -97.39
CA GLU A 171 -6.99 13.06 -96.38
C GLU A 171 -8.07 13.04 -95.27
N ASN A 172 -9.34 12.97 -95.59
CA ASN A 172 -10.42 12.87 -94.64
C ASN A 172 -10.30 11.60 -93.74
N THR A 173 -9.88 10.48 -94.32
CA THR A 173 -9.74 9.21 -93.61
C THR A 173 -8.54 9.35 -92.56
N LEU A 174 -7.44 9.93 -93.02
CA LEU A 174 -6.29 10.19 -92.14
C LEU A 174 -6.66 11.21 -91.05
N ALA A 175 -7.43 12.23 -91.40
CA ALA A 175 -7.89 13.22 -90.39
C ALA A 175 -8.79 12.55 -89.31
N LEU A 176 -9.69 11.66 -89.69
CA LEU A 176 -10.49 10.90 -88.76
C LEU A 176 -9.63 10.00 -87.84
N GLU A 177 -8.67 9.27 -88.43
CA GLU A 177 -7.74 8.42 -87.67
C GLU A 177 -6.95 9.27 -86.68
N GLY A 178 -6.38 10.40 -87.12
CA GLY A 178 -5.65 11.32 -86.22
C GLY A 178 -6.53 11.92 -85.10
N ALA A 179 -7.81 12.24 -85.38
CA ALA A 179 -8.72 12.71 -84.37
C ALA A 179 -9.06 11.63 -83.34
N LYS A 180 -9.26 10.36 -83.78
CA LYS A 180 -9.44 9.23 -82.87
C LYS A 180 -8.23 8.95 -81.99
N ASP A 181 -7.04 8.96 -82.60
CA ASP A 181 -5.77 8.76 -81.84
C ASP A 181 -5.62 9.86 -80.79
N HIS A 182 -5.87 11.12 -81.17
CA HIS A 182 -5.84 12.24 -80.24
C HIS A 182 -6.83 12.07 -79.07
N LEU A 183 -8.08 11.65 -79.35
CA LEU A 183 -9.07 11.40 -78.33
C LEU A 183 -8.61 10.28 -77.38
N THR A 184 -8.09 9.16 -77.94
CA THR A 184 -7.60 8.03 -77.13
C THR A 184 -6.43 8.46 -76.25
N GLN A 185 -5.49 9.19 -76.79
CA GLN A 185 -4.33 9.71 -76.04
C GLN A 185 -4.80 10.68 -74.93
N LEU A 186 -5.75 11.58 -75.22
CA LEU A 186 -6.34 12.47 -74.23
C LEU A 186 -7.03 11.71 -73.09
N GLN A 187 -7.82 10.70 -73.40
CA GLN A 187 -8.50 9.86 -72.37
C GLN A 187 -7.50 9.19 -71.44
N HIS A 188 -6.38 8.64 -71.96
CA HIS A 188 -5.32 8.08 -71.17
C HIS A 188 -4.65 9.14 -70.26
N ASN A 189 -4.36 10.32 -70.82
CA ASN A 189 -3.79 11.42 -70.06
C ASN A 189 -4.67 11.91 -68.91
N LEU A 190 -5.99 12.01 -69.16
CA LEU A 190 -6.99 12.38 -68.16
C LEU A 190 -7.10 11.34 -67.06
N ALA A 191 -7.08 10.05 -67.41
CA ALA A 191 -7.08 8.98 -66.43
C ALA A 191 -5.88 9.05 -65.49
N ASN A 192 -4.67 9.25 -66.04
CA ASN A 192 -3.44 9.39 -65.23
C ASN A 192 -3.49 10.64 -64.37
N ARG A 193 -3.97 11.79 -64.88
CA ARG A 193 -4.10 13.03 -64.15
C ARG A 193 -5.08 12.89 -63.02
N LYS A 194 -6.23 12.26 -63.22
CA LYS A 194 -7.20 11.99 -62.20
C LYS A 194 -6.63 11.13 -61.06
N ALA A 195 -5.89 10.08 -61.40
CA ALA A 195 -5.22 9.27 -60.40
C ALA A 195 -4.18 10.08 -59.56
N THR A 196 -3.38 10.95 -60.23
CA THR A 196 -2.42 11.83 -59.56
C THR A 196 -3.11 12.83 -58.61
N ASN A 197 -4.20 13.46 -59.10
CA ASN A 197 -4.98 14.43 -58.29
C ASN A 197 -5.65 13.75 -57.11
N GLN A 198 -6.19 12.54 -57.27
CA GLN A 198 -6.74 11.78 -56.17
C GLN A 198 -5.66 11.43 -55.11
N ALA A 199 -4.45 11.04 -55.56
CA ALA A 199 -3.34 10.78 -54.65
C ALA A 199 -2.90 12.05 -53.91
N ALA A 200 -2.85 13.21 -54.59
CA ALA A 200 -2.53 14.49 -53.96
C ALA A 200 -3.58 14.88 -52.88
N ILE A 201 -4.86 14.71 -53.13
CA ILE A 201 -5.93 14.93 -52.15
C ILE A 201 -5.78 13.96 -50.99
N ALA A 202 -5.53 12.67 -51.25
CA ALA A 202 -5.35 11.68 -50.19
C ALA A 202 -4.16 12.01 -49.25
N ILE A 203 -3.07 12.57 -49.81
CA ILE A 203 -1.93 13.05 -48.99
C ILE A 203 -2.37 14.19 -48.05
N GLN A 204 -3.15 15.16 -48.55
CA GLN A 204 -3.64 16.27 -47.73
C GLN A 204 -4.67 15.80 -46.69
N GLU A 205 -5.51 14.84 -47.01
CA GLU A 205 -6.43 14.23 -46.06
C GLU A 205 -5.70 13.49 -44.96
N ALA A 206 -4.61 12.78 -45.28
CA ALA A 206 -3.76 12.12 -44.29
C ALA A 206 -3.05 13.14 -43.39
N ALA A 207 -2.54 14.25 -43.95
CA ALA A 207 -1.93 15.35 -43.20
C ALA A 207 -2.93 15.97 -42.23
N ARG A 208 -4.15 16.31 -42.70
CA ARG A 208 -5.25 16.80 -41.84
C ARG A 208 -5.58 15.80 -40.72
N GLY A 209 -5.71 14.52 -41.04
CA GLY A 209 -6.01 13.48 -40.03
C GLY A 209 -4.93 13.36 -38.96
N LYS A 210 -3.65 13.55 -39.33
CA LYS A 210 -2.54 13.61 -38.38
C LYS A 210 -2.69 14.80 -37.42
N SER A 211 -2.88 16.01 -37.95
CA SER A 211 -3.03 17.23 -37.13
C SER A 211 -4.29 17.18 -36.25
N GLU A 212 -5.40 16.63 -36.75
CA GLU A 212 -6.61 16.37 -35.96
C GLU A 212 -6.36 15.44 -34.77
N SER A 213 -5.60 14.36 -34.99
CA SER A 213 -5.22 13.45 -33.93
C SER A 213 -4.32 14.11 -32.89
N GLN A 214 -3.39 14.98 -33.31
CA GLN A 214 -2.54 15.75 -32.40
C GLN A 214 -3.35 16.73 -31.53
N ALA A 215 -4.25 17.50 -32.13
CA ALA A 215 -5.14 18.41 -31.41
C ALA A 215 -6.05 17.65 -30.41
N LYS A 216 -6.59 16.50 -30.82
CA LYS A 216 -7.38 15.63 -29.93
C LYS A 216 -6.56 15.13 -28.74
N THR A 217 -5.35 14.68 -28.98
CA THR A 217 -4.45 14.21 -27.91
C THR A 217 -4.11 15.35 -26.94
N ALA A 218 -3.82 16.56 -27.44
CA ALA A 218 -3.56 17.71 -26.60
C ALA A 218 -4.76 18.08 -25.71
N ARG A 219 -5.99 18.03 -26.23
CA ARG A 219 -7.20 18.24 -25.42
C ARG A 219 -7.36 17.17 -24.34
N GLN A 220 -7.16 15.90 -24.69
CA GLN A 220 -7.23 14.80 -23.72
C GLN A 220 -6.20 14.93 -22.62
N ASN A 221 -4.99 15.41 -22.95
CA ASN A 221 -3.96 15.66 -21.96
C ASN A 221 -4.38 16.76 -20.96
N ILE A 222 -5.00 17.83 -21.43
CA ILE A 222 -5.53 18.90 -20.56
C ILE A 222 -6.64 18.35 -19.65
N GLU A 223 -7.58 17.59 -20.19
CA GLU A 223 -8.64 16.96 -19.40
C GLU A 223 -8.09 16.02 -18.34
N ALA A 224 -7.06 15.24 -18.68
CA ALA A 224 -6.42 14.31 -17.77
C ALA A 224 -5.63 15.02 -16.64
N MET A 225 -5.27 16.29 -16.79
CA MET A 225 -4.61 17.07 -15.74
C MET A 225 -5.53 17.45 -14.58
N THR A 226 -6.81 17.18 -14.70
CA THR A 226 -7.79 17.30 -13.61
C THR A 226 -8.15 15.91 -13.13
N LEU A 227 -7.62 15.51 -11.96
CA LEU A 227 -7.94 14.22 -11.35
C LEU A 227 -9.28 14.27 -10.65
N LYS A 228 -10.21 13.42 -11.06
CA LYS A 228 -11.55 13.32 -10.50
C LYS A 228 -11.73 11.99 -9.78
N ALA A 229 -12.56 11.99 -8.74
CA ALA A 229 -12.98 10.78 -8.04
C ALA A 229 -13.95 9.97 -8.90
N HIS A 230 -13.76 8.66 -9.02
CA HIS A 230 -14.72 7.79 -9.71
C HIS A 230 -15.76 7.17 -8.76
N ARG A 231 -15.60 7.41 -7.44
CA ARG A 231 -16.50 6.94 -6.36
C ARG A 231 -16.60 7.95 -5.23
N ASP A 232 -17.64 7.81 -4.41
CA ASP A 232 -17.76 8.54 -3.16
C ASP A 232 -16.78 7.98 -2.12
N GLY A 233 -16.18 8.86 -1.29
CA GLY A 233 -15.25 8.43 -0.27
C GLY A 233 -14.60 9.57 0.50
N TYR A 234 -13.44 9.30 1.06
CA TYR A 234 -12.56 10.30 1.67
C TYR A 234 -11.23 10.33 0.93
N VAL A 235 -10.71 11.53 0.72
CA VAL A 235 -9.39 11.69 0.09
C VAL A 235 -8.30 11.28 1.10
N SER A 236 -7.35 10.49 0.65
CA SER A 236 -6.11 10.19 1.36
C SER A 236 -4.94 10.59 0.46
N VAL A 237 -4.25 11.65 0.84
CA VAL A 237 -3.09 12.15 0.09
C VAL A 237 -1.90 11.23 0.32
N ARG A 238 -1.19 10.89 -0.76
CA ARG A 238 -0.02 10.00 -0.72
C ARG A 238 1.24 10.75 -0.30
N GLN A 239 2.24 9.99 0.14
CA GLN A 239 3.56 10.53 0.44
C GLN A 239 4.30 10.90 -0.85
N ASN A 240 4.95 12.07 -0.85
CA ASN A 240 5.79 12.52 -1.95
C ASN A 240 7.14 11.78 -1.93
N SER A 241 7.23 10.74 -2.76
CA SER A 241 8.46 9.96 -2.95
C SER A 241 9.35 10.51 -4.07
N GLY A 242 8.97 11.61 -4.72
CA GLY A 242 9.70 12.23 -5.83
C GLY A 242 10.96 12.99 -5.39
N GLY A 243 11.06 13.36 -4.12
CA GLY A 243 12.26 13.99 -3.56
C GLY A 243 13.42 13.00 -3.44
N ASN A 244 14.59 13.41 -3.89
CA ASN A 244 15.81 12.58 -3.97
C ASN A 244 16.48 12.32 -2.60
N ILE A 245 15.71 12.27 -1.49
CA ILE A 245 16.25 12.17 -0.13
C ILE A 245 15.86 10.81 0.46
N ASN A 246 16.66 9.80 0.13
CA ASN A 246 16.65 8.51 0.83
C ASN A 246 17.44 8.63 2.15
N PHE A 247 16.87 9.29 3.16
CA PHE A 247 17.35 9.15 4.52
C PHE A 247 16.60 8.00 5.19
N PHE A 248 17.34 6.98 5.58
CA PHE A 248 16.83 5.88 6.41
C PHE A 248 16.10 6.44 7.64
N GLY A 249 14.80 6.18 7.74
CA GLY A 249 14.00 6.50 8.92
C GLY A 249 13.25 7.83 8.90
N MET A 250 13.32 8.65 7.85
CA MET A 250 12.48 9.83 7.72
C MET A 250 11.10 9.47 7.14
N VAL A 251 10.06 10.00 7.78
CA VAL A 251 8.71 9.98 7.23
C VAL A 251 8.65 10.98 6.08
N LEU A 252 8.36 10.51 4.87
CA LEU A 252 8.21 11.37 3.70
C LEU A 252 6.99 12.29 3.89
N PRO A 253 7.09 13.58 3.51
CA PRO A 253 5.95 14.49 3.56
C PRO A 253 4.84 14.03 2.59
N LEU A 254 3.61 14.39 2.89
CA LEU A 254 2.50 14.25 1.95
C LEU A 254 2.66 15.25 0.80
N PHE A 255 2.07 14.93 -0.37
CA PHE A 255 1.98 15.90 -1.46
C PHE A 255 1.27 17.19 -1.01
N GLN A 256 1.77 18.31 -1.49
CA GLN A 256 1.23 19.65 -1.24
C GLN A 256 1.09 20.43 -2.53
N VAL A 257 0.23 21.44 -2.52
CA VAL A 257 0.12 22.41 -3.62
C VAL A 257 1.47 23.06 -3.86
N GLY A 258 1.90 23.13 -5.13
CA GLY A 258 3.22 23.60 -5.55
C GLY A 258 4.29 22.49 -5.72
N ASP A 259 4.01 21.27 -5.26
CA ASP A 259 4.94 20.15 -5.46
C ASP A 259 5.06 19.76 -6.92
N LEU A 260 6.25 19.25 -7.26
CA LEU A 260 6.55 18.66 -8.55
C LEU A 260 6.17 17.18 -8.55
N VAL A 261 5.35 16.77 -9.51
CA VAL A 261 4.83 15.40 -9.61
C VAL A 261 5.26 14.80 -10.96
N ARG A 262 5.86 13.62 -10.91
CA ARG A 262 6.24 12.88 -12.12
C ARG A 262 5.03 12.14 -12.70
N PRO A 263 4.96 12.01 -14.02
CA PRO A 263 3.94 11.19 -14.67
C PRO A 263 3.88 9.78 -14.09
N GLY A 264 2.67 9.28 -13.83
CA GLY A 264 2.45 7.94 -13.27
C GLY A 264 2.63 7.81 -11.75
N MET A 265 2.98 8.90 -11.03
CA MET A 265 2.97 8.86 -9.56
C MET A 265 1.56 8.94 -9.01
N ALA A 266 1.27 8.13 -7.99
CA ALA A 266 0.01 8.21 -7.26
C ALA A 266 0.05 9.40 -6.29
N VAL A 267 -0.83 10.39 -6.51
CA VAL A 267 -0.93 11.62 -5.71
C VAL A 267 -1.89 11.46 -4.55
N ALA A 268 -3.01 10.79 -4.78
CA ALA A 268 -4.04 10.55 -3.79
C ALA A 268 -4.65 9.17 -3.98
N GLU A 269 -5.36 8.71 -2.96
CA GLU A 269 -6.18 7.50 -3.02
C GLU A 269 -7.54 7.75 -2.39
N ILE A 270 -8.56 7.07 -2.89
CA ILE A 270 -9.91 7.11 -2.35
C ILE A 270 -10.24 5.70 -1.89
N PRO A 271 -10.25 5.44 -0.55
CA PRO A 271 -10.60 4.15 0.01
C PRO A 271 -12.03 3.74 -0.36
N ASP A 272 -12.25 2.45 -0.55
CA ASP A 272 -13.58 1.89 -0.73
C ASP A 272 -14.29 1.79 0.63
N LEU A 273 -15.34 2.57 0.83
CA LEU A 273 -16.12 2.58 2.07
C LEU A 273 -17.12 1.40 2.17
N THR A 274 -17.26 0.61 1.13
CA THR A 274 -18.13 -0.58 1.16
C THR A 274 -17.42 -1.80 1.73
N SER A 275 -16.10 -1.80 1.70
CA SER A 275 -15.25 -2.85 2.23
C SER A 275 -14.19 -2.27 3.15
N TRP A 276 -14.06 -2.82 4.34
CA TRP A 276 -13.09 -2.38 5.32
C TRP A 276 -12.11 -3.51 5.64
N GLU A 277 -10.86 -3.15 5.75
CA GLU A 277 -9.81 -4.07 6.18
C GLU A 277 -8.91 -3.42 7.23
N ILE A 278 -8.38 -4.25 8.12
CA ILE A 278 -7.39 -3.82 9.09
C ILE A 278 -6.06 -4.42 8.66
N ARG A 279 -5.05 -3.58 8.54
CA ARG A 279 -3.67 -4.01 8.36
C ARG A 279 -3.01 -4.09 9.72
N ALA A 280 -2.85 -5.32 10.19
CA ALA A 280 -2.24 -5.63 11.48
C ALA A 280 -0.79 -6.11 11.29
N ASN A 281 0.09 -5.71 12.21
CA ASN A 281 1.50 -6.09 12.21
C ASN A 281 1.72 -7.24 13.19
N ILE A 282 1.86 -8.46 12.68
CA ILE A 282 2.02 -9.68 13.47
C ILE A 282 3.51 -9.94 13.71
N GLY A 283 3.88 -10.20 14.96
CA GLY A 283 5.25 -10.59 15.32
C GLY A 283 5.69 -11.90 14.65
N GLU A 284 7.00 -12.05 14.43
CA GLU A 284 7.57 -13.23 13.77
C GLU A 284 7.24 -14.53 14.50
N LEU A 285 7.20 -14.50 15.85
CA LEU A 285 6.91 -15.68 16.67
C LEU A 285 5.48 -16.21 16.48
N ASP A 286 4.54 -15.33 16.22
CA ASP A 286 3.11 -15.66 16.09
C ASP A 286 2.69 -15.92 14.63
N SER A 287 3.49 -15.44 13.66
CA SER A 287 3.17 -15.53 12.24
C SER A 287 2.97 -16.96 11.72
N GLY A 288 3.71 -17.93 12.29
CA GLY A 288 3.58 -19.35 11.92
C GLY A 288 2.26 -20.00 12.33
N HIS A 289 1.44 -19.32 13.14
CA HIS A 289 0.15 -19.82 13.65
C HIS A 289 -1.05 -19.13 13.01
N ILE A 290 -0.82 -18.12 12.17
CA ILE A 290 -1.89 -17.38 11.50
C ILE A 290 -2.14 -17.97 10.12
N ALA A 291 -3.41 -18.23 9.85
CA ALA A 291 -3.89 -18.75 8.58
C ALA A 291 -5.11 -17.96 8.08
N VAL A 292 -5.26 -17.92 6.76
CA VAL A 292 -6.42 -17.31 6.11
C VAL A 292 -7.70 -18.00 6.57
N GLY A 293 -8.74 -17.22 6.87
CA GLY A 293 -10.05 -17.69 7.33
C GLY A 293 -10.20 -17.78 8.86
N GLN A 294 -9.13 -17.59 9.64
CA GLN A 294 -9.24 -17.54 11.11
C GLN A 294 -10.10 -16.36 11.54
N LYS A 295 -10.89 -16.58 12.61
CA LYS A 295 -11.77 -15.55 13.20
C LYS A 295 -10.93 -14.49 13.89
N ALA A 296 -11.34 -13.24 13.72
CA ALA A 296 -10.74 -12.11 14.40
C ALA A 296 -11.82 -11.24 15.06
N VAL A 297 -11.52 -10.75 16.23
CA VAL A 297 -12.31 -9.72 16.92
C VAL A 297 -11.48 -8.46 16.99
N THR A 298 -12.06 -7.35 16.54
CA THR A 298 -11.37 -6.09 16.43
C THR A 298 -12.05 -5.03 17.27
N SER A 299 -11.27 -4.28 18.01
CA SER A 299 -11.71 -3.10 18.77
C SER A 299 -11.04 -1.85 18.19
N ILE A 300 -11.84 -0.93 17.67
CA ILE A 300 -11.38 0.36 17.17
C ILE A 300 -11.17 1.30 18.35
N VAL A 301 -9.99 1.90 18.46
CA VAL A 301 -9.63 2.75 19.61
C VAL A 301 -10.55 3.97 19.73
N ALA A 302 -10.97 4.52 18.60
CA ALA A 302 -11.89 5.67 18.55
C ALA A 302 -13.35 5.34 18.85
N LEU A 303 -13.74 4.04 18.88
CA LEU A 303 -15.11 3.56 19.11
C LEU A 303 -15.11 2.52 20.23
N PRO A 304 -14.85 2.92 21.49
CA PRO A 304 -14.78 1.98 22.60
C PRO A 304 -16.14 1.33 22.86
N GLY A 305 -16.14 0.03 23.17
CA GLY A 305 -17.35 -0.73 23.49
C GLY A 305 -18.07 -1.34 22.28
N HIS A 306 -17.59 -1.13 21.06
CA HIS A 306 -18.12 -1.75 19.85
C HIS A 306 -17.08 -2.69 19.22
N PRO A 307 -17.05 -3.98 19.60
CA PRO A 307 -16.20 -4.96 18.94
C PRO A 307 -16.77 -5.31 17.55
N PHE A 308 -15.90 -5.37 16.57
CA PHE A 308 -16.22 -5.79 15.20
C PHE A 308 -15.71 -7.21 14.99
N THR A 309 -16.51 -8.06 14.38
CA THR A 309 -16.10 -9.39 13.93
C THR A 309 -15.55 -9.34 12.52
N GLY A 310 -14.63 -10.24 12.25
CA GLY A 310 -14.04 -10.38 10.94
C GLY A 310 -13.20 -11.66 10.84
N HIS A 311 -12.46 -11.77 9.76
CA HIS A 311 -11.60 -12.92 9.52
C HIS A 311 -10.31 -12.51 8.82
N VAL A 312 -9.27 -13.32 8.99
CA VAL A 312 -8.00 -13.14 8.29
C VAL A 312 -8.23 -13.37 6.81
N LYS A 313 -8.03 -12.33 6.01
CA LYS A 313 -8.18 -12.33 4.55
C LYS A 313 -6.89 -12.73 3.84
N GLU A 314 -5.77 -12.21 4.34
CA GLU A 314 -4.47 -12.40 3.73
C GLU A 314 -3.37 -12.31 4.78
N VAL A 315 -2.37 -13.17 4.66
CA VAL A 315 -1.13 -13.09 5.44
C VAL A 315 -0.01 -12.75 4.45
N GLY A 316 0.52 -11.54 4.57
CA GLY A 316 1.56 -11.02 3.69
C GLY A 316 2.95 -11.50 4.07
N GLY A 317 3.93 -11.02 3.33
CA GLY A 317 5.33 -11.29 3.61
C GLY A 317 5.89 -10.46 4.76
N THR A 318 7.16 -10.72 5.09
CA THR A 318 7.88 -9.98 6.13
C THR A 318 8.11 -8.52 5.70
N THR A 319 7.74 -7.60 6.56
CA THR A 319 7.96 -6.16 6.41
C THR A 319 8.71 -5.63 7.62
N GLY A 320 9.21 -4.38 7.52
CA GLY A 320 9.94 -3.71 8.59
C GLY A 320 11.46 -3.82 8.49
N ASN A 321 12.13 -3.23 9.47
CA ASN A 321 13.59 -3.20 9.56
C ASN A 321 14.15 -4.53 10.09
N PRO A 322 15.43 -4.87 9.84
CA PRO A 322 16.04 -6.10 10.36
C PRO A 322 15.90 -6.32 11.87
N TRP A 323 15.74 -5.25 12.64
CA TRP A 323 15.58 -5.24 14.09
C TRP A 323 14.13 -5.34 14.56
N ASN A 324 13.16 -5.08 13.68
CA ASN A 324 11.73 -5.14 13.98
C ASN A 324 10.97 -5.71 12.77
N ARG A 325 11.14 -7.01 12.57
CA ARG A 325 10.44 -7.75 11.52
C ARG A 325 9.03 -8.11 11.98
N HIS A 326 8.07 -7.85 11.11
CA HIS A 326 6.70 -8.24 11.33
C HIS A 326 6.08 -8.69 10.01
N PHE A 327 5.01 -9.45 10.10
CA PHE A 327 4.20 -9.89 8.97
C PHE A 327 2.97 -9.01 8.90
N GLU A 328 2.69 -8.46 7.72
CA GLU A 328 1.45 -7.71 7.50
C GLU A 328 0.30 -8.69 7.32
N CYS A 329 -0.72 -8.58 8.16
CA CYS A 329 -1.93 -9.39 8.08
C CYS A 329 -3.12 -8.48 7.76
N LYS A 330 -3.90 -8.83 6.72
CA LYS A 330 -5.14 -8.14 6.37
C LYS A 330 -6.33 -8.89 6.94
N ILE A 331 -7.14 -8.19 7.70
CA ILE A 331 -8.32 -8.72 8.37
C ILE A 331 -9.54 -7.97 7.86
N SER A 332 -10.55 -8.68 7.37
CA SER A 332 -11.81 -8.09 6.94
C SER A 332 -12.66 -7.70 8.16
N ILE A 333 -13.56 -6.75 7.97
CA ILE A 333 -14.64 -6.43 8.91
C ILE A 333 -15.95 -6.85 8.27
N ASP A 334 -16.72 -7.74 8.95
CA ASP A 334 -17.94 -8.32 8.37
C ASP A 334 -19.12 -7.35 8.37
N SER A 335 -19.21 -6.47 9.38
CA SER A 335 -20.31 -5.51 9.54
C SER A 335 -19.73 -4.14 9.88
N PRO A 336 -19.33 -3.35 8.87
CA PRO A 336 -18.75 -2.04 9.11
C PRO A 336 -19.80 -1.04 9.60
N ALA A 337 -19.38 -0.17 10.54
CA ALA A 337 -20.21 0.93 11.03
C ALA A 337 -19.98 2.21 10.21
N PRO A 338 -20.98 3.10 10.08
CA PRO A 338 -20.85 4.34 9.31
C PRO A 338 -19.82 5.32 9.89
N GLU A 339 -19.48 5.21 11.16
CA GLU A 339 -18.52 6.06 11.87
C GLU A 339 -17.05 5.69 11.58
N LEU A 340 -16.81 4.57 10.91
CA LEU A 340 -15.47 4.13 10.58
C LEU A 340 -14.80 5.11 9.59
N ARG A 341 -13.55 5.44 9.88
CA ARG A 341 -12.72 6.29 9.02
C ARG A 341 -11.37 5.65 8.75
N PRO A 342 -10.82 5.80 7.55
CA PRO A 342 -9.46 5.34 7.25
C PRO A 342 -8.45 5.99 8.21
N GLY A 343 -7.42 5.24 8.60
CA GLY A 343 -6.39 5.71 9.53
C GLY A 343 -6.70 5.50 11.01
N MET A 344 -7.90 5.02 11.39
CA MET A 344 -8.21 4.70 12.77
C MET A 344 -7.36 3.53 13.26
N SER A 345 -6.84 3.63 14.49
CA SER A 345 -6.10 2.55 15.13
C SER A 345 -7.04 1.48 15.66
N ALA A 346 -6.64 0.23 15.46
CA ALA A 346 -7.39 -0.95 15.87
C ALA A 346 -6.52 -1.91 16.70
N ASN A 347 -7.12 -2.53 17.71
CA ASN A 347 -6.56 -3.70 18.38
C ASN A 347 -7.29 -4.92 17.85
N VAL A 348 -6.55 -5.91 17.40
CA VAL A 348 -7.05 -7.14 16.80
C VAL A 348 -6.69 -8.32 17.67
N VAL A 349 -7.64 -9.20 17.90
CA VAL A 349 -7.46 -10.49 18.56
C VAL A 349 -7.83 -11.58 17.56
N ILE A 350 -6.84 -12.34 17.09
CA ILE A 350 -7.02 -13.43 16.13
C ILE A 350 -7.03 -14.74 16.89
N THR A 351 -8.10 -15.52 16.77
CA THR A 351 -8.16 -16.86 17.34
C THR A 351 -7.45 -17.83 16.42
N THR A 352 -6.30 -18.34 16.88
CA THR A 352 -5.43 -19.22 16.08
C THR A 352 -5.79 -20.68 16.24
N ASP A 353 -6.08 -21.12 17.46
CA ASP A 353 -6.40 -22.52 17.79
C ASP A 353 -7.42 -22.60 18.93
N GLU A 354 -8.36 -23.52 18.86
CA GLU A 354 -9.26 -23.90 19.94
C GLU A 354 -9.01 -25.36 20.31
N MET A 355 -8.40 -25.60 21.46
CA MET A 355 -8.07 -26.95 21.95
C MET A 355 -8.94 -27.29 23.15
N LYS A 356 -9.68 -28.40 23.07
CA LYS A 356 -10.59 -28.85 24.13
C LYS A 356 -9.93 -29.88 25.04
N GLY A 357 -10.15 -29.74 26.36
CA GLY A 357 -9.74 -30.71 27.36
C GLY A 357 -8.22 -30.90 27.50
N VAL A 358 -7.42 -29.90 27.14
CA VAL A 358 -5.94 -29.95 27.17
C VAL A 358 -5.38 -29.43 28.49
N LEU A 359 -4.15 -29.86 28.82
CA LEU A 359 -3.42 -29.35 29.98
C LEU A 359 -2.70 -28.06 29.62
N SER A 360 -2.96 -27.02 30.37
CA SER A 360 -2.36 -25.70 30.14
C SER A 360 -1.73 -25.12 31.42
N LEU A 361 -0.71 -24.29 31.20
CA LEU A 361 -0.03 -23.53 32.26
C LEU A 361 0.39 -22.16 31.72
N PRO A 362 0.68 -21.18 32.61
CA PRO A 362 1.20 -19.89 32.17
C PRO A 362 2.52 -20.03 31.43
N ALA A 363 2.73 -19.25 30.38
CA ALA A 363 3.92 -19.31 29.54
C ALA A 363 5.24 -19.11 30.34
N GLN A 364 5.18 -18.37 31.44
CA GLN A 364 6.30 -18.12 32.36
C GLN A 364 6.77 -19.38 33.10
N ALA A 365 5.92 -20.44 33.19
CA ALA A 365 6.28 -21.67 33.89
C ALA A 365 7.03 -22.66 33.01
N LEU A 366 7.13 -22.40 31.69
CA LEU A 366 7.90 -23.22 30.77
C LEU A 366 9.34 -22.70 30.68
N PHE A 367 10.29 -23.59 30.89
CA PHE A 367 11.72 -23.32 30.76
C PHE A 367 12.32 -24.18 29.65
N ASP A 368 13.25 -23.61 28.94
CA ASP A 368 13.98 -24.30 27.86
C ASP A 368 15.46 -24.39 28.21
N ARG A 369 16.04 -25.60 28.02
CA ARG A 369 17.49 -25.83 28.15
C ARG A 369 17.91 -26.85 27.11
N ASP A 370 18.93 -26.54 26.35
CA ASP A 370 19.53 -27.44 25.34
C ASP A 370 18.49 -28.00 24.34
N GLY A 371 17.48 -27.18 23.97
CA GLY A 371 16.41 -27.59 23.04
C GLY A 371 15.33 -28.49 23.64
N ARG A 372 15.34 -28.69 24.98
CA ARG A 372 14.30 -29.44 25.71
C ARG A 372 13.49 -28.48 26.57
N SER A 373 12.18 -28.63 26.50
CA SER A 373 11.25 -27.86 27.34
C SER A 373 10.94 -28.62 28.62
N PHE A 374 10.99 -27.95 29.76
CA PHE A 374 10.71 -28.53 31.06
C PHE A 374 10.00 -27.54 31.99
N VAL A 375 9.37 -28.09 33.02
CA VAL A 375 8.73 -27.33 34.10
C VAL A 375 9.28 -27.73 35.44
N TYR A 376 9.28 -26.80 36.42
CA TYR A 376 9.63 -27.14 37.80
C TYR A 376 8.35 -27.43 38.58
N ILE A 377 8.14 -28.72 38.92
CA ILE A 377 6.99 -29.17 39.72
C ILE A 377 7.31 -29.05 41.18
N GLN A 378 6.42 -28.55 42.00
CA GLN A 378 6.55 -28.51 43.44
C GLN A 378 6.43 -29.93 44.01
N SER A 379 7.48 -30.39 44.71
CA SER A 379 7.53 -31.68 45.40
C SER A 379 7.94 -31.44 46.86
N GLY A 380 6.96 -31.54 47.78
CA GLY A 380 7.18 -31.19 49.17
C GLY A 380 7.64 -29.74 49.36
N ALA A 381 8.83 -29.59 49.98
CA ALA A 381 9.44 -28.25 50.22
C ALA A 381 10.31 -27.72 49.08
N GLY A 382 10.43 -28.45 47.95
CA GLY A 382 11.32 -28.10 46.86
C GLY A 382 10.63 -28.21 45.48
N PHE A 383 11.44 -27.99 44.42
CA PHE A 383 11.02 -28.09 43.04
C PHE A 383 11.87 -29.09 42.29
N THR A 384 11.23 -29.92 41.48
CA THR A 384 11.89 -30.92 40.64
C THR A 384 11.62 -30.60 39.17
N ALA A 385 12.66 -30.55 38.34
CA ALA A 385 12.52 -30.35 36.91
C ALA A 385 11.91 -31.62 36.28
N LYS A 386 10.87 -31.46 35.47
CA LYS A 386 10.23 -32.51 34.70
C LYS A 386 10.14 -32.08 33.24
N ASP A 387 10.65 -32.93 32.36
CA ASP A 387 10.55 -32.69 30.92
C ASP A 387 9.11 -32.78 30.47
N VAL A 388 8.72 -31.86 29.59
CA VAL A 388 7.37 -31.76 29.00
C VAL A 388 7.47 -31.61 27.49
N THR A 389 6.47 -32.10 26.81
CA THR A 389 6.36 -31.87 25.36
C THR A 389 5.44 -30.68 25.13
N LEU A 390 6.00 -29.64 24.50
CA LEU A 390 5.24 -28.45 24.10
C LEU A 390 4.37 -28.80 22.89
N VAL A 391 3.04 -28.60 23.02
CA VAL A 391 2.08 -28.80 21.93
C VAL A 391 1.79 -27.49 21.22
N ARG A 392 1.48 -26.44 21.99
CA ARG A 392 1.21 -25.09 21.49
C ARG A 392 1.62 -24.04 22.52
N ARG A 393 1.95 -22.86 22.03
CA ARG A 393 2.35 -21.71 22.87
C ARG A 393 1.80 -20.42 22.31
N ASN A 394 1.35 -19.52 23.20
CA ASN A 394 1.20 -18.10 22.93
C ASN A 394 1.92 -17.28 24.01
N GLU A 395 1.78 -15.96 24.01
CA GLU A 395 2.44 -15.09 25.00
C GLU A 395 2.01 -15.34 26.43
N MET A 396 0.76 -15.78 26.67
CA MET A 396 0.19 -15.94 28.01
C MET A 396 0.17 -17.38 28.50
N ARG A 397 -0.08 -18.36 27.63
CA ARG A 397 -0.29 -19.77 27.98
C ARG A 397 0.49 -20.72 27.07
N VAL A 398 0.83 -21.87 27.65
CA VAL A 398 1.36 -23.00 26.92
C VAL A 398 0.51 -24.24 27.16
N VAL A 399 0.29 -24.99 26.11
CA VAL A 399 -0.35 -26.32 26.16
C VAL A 399 0.76 -27.35 26.11
N VAL A 400 0.79 -28.21 27.12
CA VAL A 400 1.85 -29.21 27.29
C VAL A 400 1.29 -30.61 27.56
N THR A 401 2.09 -31.62 27.30
CA THR A 401 1.85 -33.01 27.77
C THR A 401 3.01 -33.45 28.64
N GLY A 402 2.76 -34.43 29.51
CA GLY A 402 3.77 -34.98 30.43
C GLY A 402 3.64 -34.46 31.88
N VAL A 403 2.61 -33.65 32.19
CA VAL A 403 2.27 -33.20 33.55
C VAL A 403 0.86 -33.66 33.90
N ASP A 404 0.53 -33.67 35.19
CA ASP A 404 -0.78 -34.06 35.69
C ASP A 404 -1.59 -32.82 36.08
N GLU A 405 -2.90 -32.92 35.98
CA GLU A 405 -3.83 -31.85 36.38
C GLU A 405 -3.66 -31.54 37.88
N GLY A 406 -3.67 -30.27 38.23
CA GLY A 406 -3.59 -29.80 39.62
C GLY A 406 -2.18 -29.72 40.19
N GLN A 407 -1.13 -30.18 39.46
CA GLN A 407 0.25 -29.99 39.88
C GLN A 407 0.60 -28.48 39.96
N LEU A 408 1.38 -28.14 40.98
CA LEU A 408 1.89 -26.77 41.13
C LEU A 408 3.24 -26.65 40.40
N VAL A 409 3.36 -25.69 39.52
CA VAL A 409 4.57 -25.39 38.76
C VAL A 409 5.13 -24.01 39.12
N ALA A 410 6.44 -23.87 39.15
CA ALA A 410 7.09 -22.60 39.46
C ALA A 410 7.01 -21.64 38.26
N LEU A 411 6.75 -20.37 38.53
CA LEU A 411 6.76 -19.28 37.54
C LEU A 411 8.12 -18.61 37.42
N ALA A 412 9.07 -18.94 38.28
CA ALA A 412 10.45 -18.45 38.26
C ALA A 412 11.42 -19.61 38.45
N ASN A 413 12.62 -19.50 37.88
CA ASN A 413 13.61 -20.55 37.96
C ASN A 413 14.15 -20.71 39.42
N PRO A 414 13.89 -21.84 40.10
CA PRO A 414 14.33 -22.07 41.48
C PRO A 414 15.85 -22.03 41.65
N THR A 415 16.60 -22.41 40.61
CA THR A 415 18.06 -22.49 40.62
C THR A 415 18.72 -21.09 40.58
N ASP A 416 18.11 -20.10 40.01
CA ASP A 416 18.66 -18.74 39.94
C ASP A 416 18.50 -18.01 41.28
N LEU A 417 17.44 -18.31 42.01
CA LEU A 417 17.20 -17.78 43.35
C LEU A 417 18.19 -18.42 44.36
N THR A 418 18.52 -19.68 44.25
CA THR A 418 19.53 -20.34 45.07
C THR A 418 20.95 -19.85 44.79
N LYS A 419 21.31 -19.54 43.54
CA LYS A 419 22.60 -18.94 43.16
C LYS A 419 22.76 -17.51 43.71
N LYS A 420 21.69 -16.71 43.69
CA LYS A 420 21.67 -15.36 44.28
C LYS A 420 21.90 -15.39 45.79
N LYS A 421 21.35 -16.41 46.47
CA LYS A 421 21.56 -16.66 47.90
C LYS A 421 23.02 -17.07 48.22
N ALA A 422 23.66 -17.89 47.39
CA ALA A 422 25.04 -18.30 47.52
C ALA A 422 26.04 -17.13 47.25
N ALA A 423 25.77 -16.29 46.27
CA ALA A 423 26.60 -15.12 45.94
C ALA A 423 26.48 -13.99 46.99
N GLY A 424 25.27 -13.79 47.59
CA GLY A 424 25.07 -12.86 48.69
C GLY A 424 25.79 -13.28 50.00
N GLY A 425 25.94 -14.60 50.25
CA GLY A 425 26.65 -15.15 51.40
C GLY A 425 28.18 -15.07 51.28
N ALA A 426 28.72 -15.09 50.06
CA ALA A 426 30.16 -15.04 49.82
C ALA A 426 30.78 -13.63 49.97
N LEU A 427 30.01 -12.58 49.87
CA LEU A 427 30.45 -11.18 50.05
C LEU A 427 30.61 -10.80 51.53
N GLN A 428 30.14 -11.60 52.50
CA GLN A 428 30.30 -11.39 53.95
C GLN A 428 31.52 -12.07 54.56
N ALA A 429 32.32 -12.81 53.78
CA ALA A 429 33.49 -13.57 54.29
C ALA A 429 34.82 -12.99 53.76
N LEU A 430 35.00 -11.67 53.73
CA LEU A 430 36.32 -11.05 53.57
C LEU A 430 36.87 -10.71 54.95
N PRO A 431 38.00 -11.32 55.41
CA PRO A 431 38.68 -10.92 56.65
C PRO A 431 39.33 -9.56 56.49
N LYS A 432 39.35 -8.80 57.58
CA LYS A 432 40.03 -7.55 57.69
C LYS A 432 41.56 -7.67 57.52
#